data_91498ef78423bb4e15eebfac9e701360
#
_entry.id   91498ef78423bb4e15eebfac9e701360
#
_cell.length_a   1.000
_cell.length_b   1.000
_cell.length_c   1.000
_cell.angle_alpha   90.00
_cell.angle_beta   90.00
_cell.angle_gamma   90.00
#
_symmetry.space_group_name_H-M   'P 1'
#
loop_
_entity.id
_entity.type
_entity.pdbx_description
1 polymer ?
#
loop_
_entity_poly.entity_id
_entity_poly.type
_entity_poly.pdbx_seq_one_letter_code
_entity_poly.pdbx_strand_id
1 'polypeptide(L)'
;MIETIRKLAEAYGPSGREEDVHRIILEELKNHIDGYKFDRVGNLIVWKDGKSGKKVMLDAHSDEIGLVVTNIDKNGFLRVETVGGVPPHPYVGQRVKFPQCTGIVYVEGETSQDMKKNFSNLSFDVMYVDIGASSYEEAQKVAPIGTFGVYDSRFMQNGDFLTSKAMDDRVGCAVVIEVLKRLNSPNNTVYCSFSTQEEIGLMGARVAGYDIMPEACIAIDVTASSDTPKAFKRHAMVLKKGPAIKVKDRASISDRKIVDKLIELAEESGIPYQMEVLTMGGTNAAAFQATASGIASATVSIPTRYVHTPSETVHLDDIKNCVNLLIEYVQKGV
;
A
#
# COMPACT_ATOMS: atom_id res chain seq x y z
N MET A 1 4.62 16.63 4.04
CA MET A 1 3.61 15.60 3.80
C MET A 1 3.22 15.43 2.33
N ILE A 2 2.60 16.40 1.62
CA ILE A 2 2.18 16.20 0.21
C ILE A 2 3.35 15.82 -0.69
N GLU A 3 4.48 16.50 -0.57
CA GLU A 3 5.69 16.20 -1.36
C GLU A 3 6.26 14.81 -1.01
N THR A 4 6.19 14.39 0.24
CA THR A 4 6.57 13.03 0.67
C THR A 4 5.66 11.98 0.03
N ILE A 5 4.32 12.20 0.06
CA ILE A 5 3.34 11.32 -0.62
C ILE A 5 3.65 11.23 -2.10
N ARG A 6 3.90 12.36 -2.79
CA ARG A 6 4.23 12.39 -4.20
C ARG A 6 5.48 11.55 -4.52
N LYS A 7 6.57 11.77 -3.78
CA LYS A 7 7.83 11.01 -3.97
C LYS A 7 7.61 9.50 -3.79
N LEU A 8 6.88 9.11 -2.74
CA LEU A 8 6.60 7.70 -2.45
C LEU A 8 5.70 7.07 -3.51
N ALA A 9 4.61 7.74 -3.90
CA ALA A 9 3.64 7.20 -4.85
C ALA A 9 4.20 7.08 -6.27
N GLU A 10 5.11 7.99 -6.69
CA GLU A 10 5.77 7.92 -8.01
C GLU A 10 6.97 6.96 -8.04
N ALA A 11 7.51 6.56 -6.88
CA ALA A 11 8.63 5.64 -6.79
C ALA A 11 8.27 4.26 -7.37
N TYR A 12 9.27 3.62 -7.98
CA TYR A 12 9.17 2.22 -8.40
C TYR A 12 9.37 1.31 -7.19
N GLY A 13 8.48 0.34 -7.00
CA GLY A 13 8.59 -0.59 -5.88
C GLY A 13 7.49 -1.66 -5.89
N PRO A 14 7.42 -2.54 -6.91
CA PRO A 14 6.53 -3.69 -6.86
C PRO A 14 6.96 -4.66 -5.77
N SER A 15 6.06 -5.55 -5.33
CA SER A 15 6.34 -6.55 -4.29
C SER A 15 7.67 -7.28 -4.52
N GLY A 16 8.54 -7.24 -3.52
CA GLY A 16 9.89 -7.81 -3.54
C GLY A 16 10.95 -6.96 -4.26
N ARG A 17 10.66 -5.68 -4.54
CA ARG A 17 11.57 -4.70 -5.18
C ARG A 17 11.35 -3.30 -4.61
N GLU A 18 11.26 -3.16 -3.29
CA GLU A 18 10.86 -1.94 -2.59
C GLU A 18 12.04 -1.01 -2.24
N GLU A 19 13.26 -1.32 -2.69
CA GLU A 19 14.49 -0.63 -2.27
C GLU A 19 14.48 0.88 -2.55
N ASP A 20 13.88 1.31 -3.69
CA ASP A 20 13.79 2.74 -4.04
C ASP A 20 12.88 3.49 -3.07
N VAL A 21 11.80 2.84 -2.63
CA VAL A 21 10.86 3.40 -1.65
C VAL A 21 11.52 3.52 -0.29
N HIS A 22 12.18 2.47 0.16
CA HIS A 22 12.89 2.46 1.44
C HIS A 22 13.98 3.53 1.52
N ARG A 23 14.67 3.81 0.40
CA ARG A 23 15.65 4.90 0.33
C ARG A 23 15.00 6.26 0.57
N ILE A 24 13.83 6.52 -0.04
CA ILE A 24 13.06 7.76 0.18
C ILE A 24 12.62 7.87 1.64
N ILE A 25 12.11 6.78 2.23
CA ILE A 25 11.67 6.74 3.62
C ILE A 25 12.83 7.08 4.58
N LEU A 26 13.99 6.46 4.38
CA LEU A 26 15.18 6.72 5.20
C LEU A 26 15.67 8.16 5.06
N GLU A 27 15.62 8.75 3.87
CA GLU A 27 15.98 10.16 3.68
C GLU A 27 15.02 11.10 4.43
N GLU A 28 13.70 10.83 4.37
CA GLU A 28 12.70 11.61 5.08
C GLU A 28 12.79 11.46 6.61
N LEU A 29 13.28 10.32 7.11
CA LEU A 29 13.38 10.00 8.54
C LEU A 29 14.76 10.24 9.17
N LYS A 30 15.76 10.62 8.40
CA LYS A 30 17.18 10.69 8.79
C LYS A 30 17.47 11.28 10.18
N ASN A 31 16.70 12.29 10.62
CA ASN A 31 16.89 12.98 11.90
C ASN A 31 15.72 12.75 12.87
N HIS A 32 14.88 11.76 12.63
CA HIS A 32 13.62 11.56 13.35
C HIS A 32 13.48 10.18 13.99
N ILE A 33 14.47 9.33 13.86
CA ILE A 33 14.51 7.96 14.39
C ILE A 33 15.80 7.72 15.16
N ASP A 34 15.78 6.79 16.12
CA ASP A 34 16.94 6.42 16.92
C ASP A 34 17.72 5.25 16.29
N GLY A 35 17.08 4.50 15.40
CA GLY A 35 17.72 3.45 14.62
C GLY A 35 16.85 2.86 13.54
N TYR A 36 17.47 2.04 12.68
CA TYR A 36 16.79 1.26 11.68
C TYR A 36 17.54 -0.03 11.36
N LYS A 37 16.84 -1.00 10.78
CA LYS A 37 17.42 -2.22 10.21
C LYS A 37 16.59 -2.71 9.03
N PHE A 38 17.20 -3.52 8.20
CA PHE A 38 16.51 -4.37 7.24
C PHE A 38 16.49 -5.81 7.78
N ASP A 39 15.36 -6.48 7.65
CA ASP A 39 15.29 -7.91 7.94
C ASP A 39 15.60 -8.75 6.68
N ARG A 40 15.48 -10.09 6.80
CA ARG A 40 15.86 -11.00 5.72
C ARG A 40 14.91 -11.01 4.52
N VAL A 41 13.67 -10.55 4.69
CA VAL A 41 12.70 -10.43 3.60
C VAL A 41 12.65 -9.04 3.01
N GLY A 42 13.46 -8.11 3.55
CA GLY A 42 13.63 -6.77 3.04
C GLY A 42 12.80 -5.70 3.74
N ASN A 43 12.02 -6.01 4.78
CA ASN A 43 11.30 -4.97 5.52
C ASN A 43 12.26 -3.92 6.05
N LEU A 44 11.92 -2.66 5.88
CA LEU A 44 12.59 -1.57 6.59
C LEU A 44 11.88 -1.38 7.93
N ILE A 45 12.58 -1.68 9.02
CA ILE A 45 12.11 -1.48 10.38
C ILE A 45 12.88 -0.31 10.99
N VAL A 46 12.18 0.72 11.43
CA VAL A 46 12.74 1.89 12.12
C VAL A 46 12.15 1.99 13.52
N TRP A 47 12.83 2.69 14.44
CA TRP A 47 12.27 2.87 15.78
C TRP A 47 12.64 4.19 16.41
N LYS A 48 11.85 4.57 17.39
CA LYS A 48 12.08 5.66 18.32
C LYS A 48 11.98 5.13 19.74
N ASP A 49 13.05 5.31 20.51
CA ASP A 49 13.17 4.74 21.85
C ASP A 49 12.20 5.39 22.84
N GLY A 50 11.59 4.57 23.67
CA GLY A 50 10.70 4.96 24.75
C GLY A 50 11.28 4.65 26.14
N LYS A 51 10.55 5.05 27.19
CA LYS A 51 11.00 4.96 28.58
C LYS A 51 10.44 3.75 29.32
N SER A 52 9.30 3.20 28.90
CA SER A 52 8.57 2.16 29.64
C SER A 52 9.12 0.74 29.45
N GLY A 53 9.94 0.52 28.43
CA GLY A 53 10.36 -0.81 28.00
C GLY A 53 9.32 -1.59 27.19
N LYS A 54 8.07 -1.10 27.05
CA LYS A 54 7.05 -1.69 26.18
C LYS A 54 7.29 -1.28 24.72
N LYS A 55 6.78 -2.11 23.80
CA LYS A 55 6.90 -1.89 22.35
C LYS A 55 5.51 -1.75 21.73
N VAL A 56 5.31 -0.71 20.96
CA VAL A 56 4.16 -0.52 20.09
C VAL A 56 4.64 -0.50 18.66
N MET A 57 3.89 -1.10 17.75
CA MET A 57 4.26 -1.15 16.35
C MET A 57 3.21 -0.48 15.47
N LEU A 58 3.67 0.35 14.56
CA LEU A 58 2.91 0.83 13.40
C LEU A 58 3.46 0.12 12.17
N ASP A 59 2.59 -0.29 11.27
CA ASP A 59 2.99 -0.96 10.04
C ASP A 59 2.24 -0.36 8.85
N ALA A 60 2.96 -0.10 7.76
CA ALA A 60 2.42 0.29 6.46
C ALA A 60 3.22 -0.41 5.37
N HIS A 61 2.56 -0.98 4.37
CA HIS A 61 3.33 -1.68 3.36
C HIS A 61 3.94 -0.74 2.32
N SER A 62 5.13 -1.10 1.88
CA SER A 62 5.93 -0.30 0.96
C SER A 62 5.91 -0.81 -0.47
N ASP A 63 5.37 -1.99 -0.72
CA ASP A 63 5.18 -2.52 -2.06
C ASP A 63 3.95 -1.92 -2.75
N GLU A 64 3.85 -2.18 -4.03
CA GLU A 64 2.70 -1.86 -4.88
C GLU A 64 2.41 -3.02 -5.82
N ILE A 65 1.16 -3.12 -6.28
CA ILE A 65 0.75 -4.05 -7.34
C ILE A 65 1.53 -3.80 -8.62
N GLY A 66 1.66 -4.84 -9.44
CA GLY A 66 2.38 -4.73 -10.70
C GLY A 66 2.18 -5.90 -11.65
N LEU A 67 3.07 -5.99 -12.60
CA LEU A 67 3.17 -7.07 -13.59
C LEU A 67 4.57 -7.67 -13.56
N VAL A 68 4.70 -8.93 -13.95
CA VAL A 68 6.00 -9.58 -14.17
C VAL A 68 6.04 -10.18 -15.56
N VAL A 69 7.15 -10.00 -16.27
CA VAL A 69 7.35 -10.58 -17.60
C VAL A 69 7.48 -12.08 -17.50
N THR A 70 6.60 -12.81 -18.16
CA THR A 70 6.58 -14.28 -18.18
C THR A 70 7.14 -14.88 -19.47
N ASN A 71 6.98 -14.14 -20.59
CA ASN A 71 7.48 -14.57 -21.90
C ASN A 71 7.68 -13.37 -22.80
N ILE A 72 8.46 -13.54 -23.86
CA ILE A 72 8.71 -12.56 -24.93
C ILE A 72 8.46 -13.28 -26.26
N ASP A 73 7.63 -12.72 -27.12
CA ASP A 73 7.42 -13.31 -28.45
C ASP A 73 8.54 -12.95 -29.42
N LYS A 74 8.52 -13.58 -30.61
CA LYS A 74 9.54 -13.37 -31.63
C LYS A 74 9.62 -11.93 -32.17
N ASN A 75 8.54 -11.14 -31.99
CA ASN A 75 8.45 -9.75 -32.46
C ASN A 75 8.80 -8.76 -31.34
N GLY A 76 9.11 -9.23 -30.13
CA GLY A 76 9.51 -8.39 -29.00
C GLY A 76 8.37 -7.96 -28.08
N PHE A 77 7.14 -8.42 -28.28
CA PHE A 77 6.05 -8.15 -27.35
C PHE A 77 6.18 -8.99 -26.08
N LEU A 78 5.92 -8.38 -24.90
CA LEU A 78 6.01 -9.06 -23.62
C LEU A 78 4.67 -9.69 -23.24
N ARG A 79 4.70 -10.92 -22.73
CA ARG A 79 3.62 -11.54 -21.97
C ARG A 79 3.89 -11.32 -20.49
N VAL A 80 2.84 -11.08 -19.74
CA VAL A 80 2.96 -10.69 -18.34
C VAL A 80 1.94 -11.43 -17.47
N GLU A 81 2.29 -11.61 -16.21
CA GLU A 81 1.41 -12.07 -15.13
C GLU A 81 1.32 -11.01 -14.05
N THR A 82 0.29 -11.09 -13.22
CA THR A 82 0.06 -10.12 -12.14
C THR A 82 0.99 -10.32 -10.96
N VAL A 83 1.29 -9.23 -10.29
CA VAL A 83 1.90 -9.19 -8.96
C VAL A 83 0.92 -8.47 -8.06
N GLY A 84 0.30 -9.21 -7.13
CA GLY A 84 -0.80 -8.72 -6.31
C GLY A 84 -2.19 -8.88 -6.95
N GLY A 85 -3.19 -8.30 -6.32
CA GLY A 85 -4.61 -8.38 -6.74
C GLY A 85 -4.95 -7.39 -7.85
N VAL A 86 -4.52 -7.66 -9.07
CA VAL A 86 -4.59 -6.73 -10.21
C VAL A 86 -5.75 -7.05 -11.14
N PRO A 87 -6.76 -6.16 -11.29
CA PRO A 87 -7.77 -6.32 -12.33
C PRO A 87 -7.21 -5.95 -13.71
N PRO A 88 -7.58 -6.68 -14.80
CA PRO A 88 -7.02 -6.42 -16.13
C PRO A 88 -7.53 -5.12 -16.77
N HIS A 89 -8.78 -4.72 -16.50
CA HIS A 89 -9.43 -3.59 -17.15
C HIS A 89 -8.67 -2.25 -17.03
N PRO A 90 -8.16 -1.86 -15.85
CA PRO A 90 -7.41 -0.60 -15.72
C PRO A 90 -6.09 -0.54 -16.51
N TYR A 91 -5.55 -1.68 -16.94
CA TYR A 91 -4.29 -1.73 -17.67
C TYR A 91 -4.40 -1.40 -19.16
N VAL A 92 -5.56 -1.58 -19.78
CA VAL A 92 -5.70 -1.40 -21.22
C VAL A 92 -5.39 0.03 -21.63
N GLY A 93 -4.40 0.19 -22.52
CA GLY A 93 -3.93 1.49 -22.98
C GLY A 93 -3.05 2.25 -21.98
N GLN A 94 -2.77 1.68 -20.83
CA GLN A 94 -1.89 2.31 -19.83
C GLN A 94 -0.42 2.04 -20.12
N ARG A 95 0.41 2.95 -19.62
CA ARG A 95 1.86 2.77 -19.59
C ARG A 95 2.27 1.96 -18.37
N VAL A 96 3.22 1.06 -18.61
CA VAL A 96 3.89 0.27 -17.57
C VAL A 96 5.38 0.59 -17.61
N LYS A 97 5.92 1.02 -16.48
CA LYS A 97 7.34 1.32 -16.30
C LYS A 97 8.06 0.08 -15.80
N PHE A 98 9.05 -0.36 -16.56
CA PHE A 98 10.07 -1.32 -16.17
C PHE A 98 11.36 -0.59 -15.78
N PRO A 99 12.35 -1.25 -15.15
CA PRO A 99 13.59 -0.59 -14.75
C PRO A 99 14.35 0.11 -15.89
N GLN A 100 14.29 -0.42 -17.13
CA GLN A 100 15.06 0.11 -18.28
C GLN A 100 14.19 0.59 -19.43
N CYS A 101 12.87 0.40 -19.40
CA CYS A 101 11.97 0.82 -20.46
C CYS A 101 10.56 1.10 -19.93
N THR A 102 9.74 1.70 -20.78
CA THR A 102 8.29 1.84 -20.56
C THR A 102 7.57 1.22 -21.75
N GLY A 103 6.50 0.47 -21.47
CA GLY A 103 5.66 -0.14 -22.49
C GLY A 103 4.20 0.27 -22.38
N ILE A 104 3.44 -0.07 -23.41
CA ILE A 104 1.98 0.12 -23.48
C ILE A 104 1.31 -1.24 -23.38
N VAL A 105 0.36 -1.38 -22.46
CA VAL A 105 -0.46 -2.59 -22.35
C VAL A 105 -1.61 -2.54 -23.33
N TYR A 106 -1.80 -3.58 -24.12
CA TYR A 106 -2.93 -3.65 -25.04
C TYR A 106 -3.45 -5.08 -25.20
N VAL A 107 -4.53 -5.22 -25.97
CA VAL A 107 -5.26 -6.48 -26.18
C VAL A 107 -4.99 -7.01 -27.57
N GLU A 108 -4.69 -8.29 -27.71
CA GLU A 108 -4.46 -8.95 -29.00
C GLU A 108 -5.78 -9.22 -29.74
N GLY A 109 -5.68 -9.42 -31.06
CA GLY A 109 -6.79 -9.82 -31.93
C GLY A 109 -6.38 -9.74 -33.40
N GLU A 110 -6.57 -10.82 -34.14
CA GLU A 110 -6.29 -10.89 -35.56
C GLU A 110 -7.31 -10.12 -36.41
N THR A 111 -8.54 -10.02 -35.90
CA THR A 111 -9.66 -9.31 -36.52
C THR A 111 -10.31 -8.35 -35.56
N SER A 112 -11.09 -7.38 -36.08
CA SER A 112 -11.91 -6.47 -35.24
C SER A 112 -12.91 -7.25 -34.38
N GLN A 113 -13.35 -8.42 -34.80
CA GLN A 113 -14.26 -9.27 -34.06
C GLN A 113 -13.55 -9.94 -32.88
N ASP A 114 -12.31 -10.43 -33.09
CA ASP A 114 -11.47 -11.01 -32.02
C ASP A 114 -11.12 -9.97 -30.98
N MET A 115 -10.68 -8.79 -31.41
CA MET A 115 -10.43 -7.68 -30.48
C MET A 115 -11.67 -7.36 -29.63
N LYS A 116 -12.84 -7.22 -30.26
CA LYS A 116 -14.10 -6.94 -29.54
C LYS A 116 -14.44 -8.06 -28.53
N LYS A 117 -14.23 -9.32 -28.88
CA LYS A 117 -14.41 -10.47 -27.99
C LYS A 117 -13.43 -10.41 -26.80
N ASN A 118 -12.16 -10.15 -27.07
CA ASN A 118 -11.13 -10.07 -26.04
C ASN A 118 -11.34 -8.89 -25.09
N PHE A 119 -11.79 -7.73 -25.61
CA PHE A 119 -12.22 -6.60 -24.77
C PHE A 119 -13.41 -6.94 -23.87
N SER A 120 -14.32 -7.81 -24.31
CA SER A 120 -15.47 -8.22 -23.50
C SER A 120 -15.11 -9.28 -22.45
N ASN A 121 -13.99 -9.99 -22.62
CA ASN A 121 -13.52 -11.07 -21.76
C ASN A 121 -12.03 -10.84 -21.43
N LEU A 122 -11.73 -9.68 -20.85
CA LEU A 122 -10.35 -9.30 -20.52
C LEU A 122 -9.72 -10.26 -19.50
N SER A 123 -8.56 -10.79 -19.86
CA SER A 123 -7.63 -11.48 -18.99
C SER A 123 -6.20 -11.19 -19.43
N PHE A 124 -5.23 -11.41 -18.57
CA PHE A 124 -3.81 -11.23 -18.95
C PHE A 124 -3.36 -12.19 -20.04
N ASP A 125 -4.04 -13.33 -20.26
CA ASP A 125 -3.76 -14.27 -21.34
C ASP A 125 -3.93 -13.67 -22.75
N VAL A 126 -4.82 -12.68 -22.89
CA VAL A 126 -5.10 -11.98 -24.16
C VAL A 126 -4.47 -10.61 -24.22
N MET A 127 -3.61 -10.26 -23.26
CA MET A 127 -2.93 -8.97 -23.20
C MET A 127 -1.44 -9.12 -23.49
N TYR A 128 -0.84 -8.05 -23.96
CA TYR A 128 0.59 -7.93 -24.18
C TYR A 128 1.10 -6.54 -23.81
N VAL A 129 2.39 -6.39 -23.62
CA VAL A 129 3.04 -5.09 -23.45
C VAL A 129 3.96 -4.83 -24.64
N ASP A 130 3.72 -3.72 -25.30
CA ASP A 130 4.56 -3.19 -26.38
C ASP A 130 5.59 -2.23 -25.79
N ILE A 131 6.86 -2.59 -25.86
CA ILE A 131 8.00 -1.77 -25.42
C ILE A 131 8.76 -1.13 -26.59
N GLY A 132 8.24 -1.26 -27.84
CA GLY A 132 8.87 -0.77 -29.06
C GLY A 132 10.06 -1.62 -29.56
N ALA A 133 10.25 -2.81 -29.03
CA ALA A 133 11.24 -3.77 -29.54
C ALA A 133 10.76 -4.42 -30.85
N SER A 134 11.69 -4.75 -31.75
CA SER A 134 11.41 -5.39 -33.03
C SER A 134 11.75 -6.86 -33.06
N SER A 135 12.35 -7.40 -32.01
CA SER A 135 12.72 -8.81 -31.88
C SER A 135 12.80 -9.27 -30.43
N TYR A 136 12.79 -10.59 -30.24
CA TYR A 136 13.03 -11.21 -28.95
C TYR A 136 14.32 -10.71 -28.29
N GLU A 137 15.42 -10.64 -29.06
CA GLU A 137 16.75 -10.28 -28.56
C GLU A 137 16.80 -8.81 -28.10
N GLU A 138 16.08 -7.90 -28.77
CA GLU A 138 15.97 -6.51 -28.34
C GLU A 138 15.19 -6.41 -27.03
N ALA A 139 14.03 -7.05 -26.95
CA ALA A 139 13.19 -7.02 -25.75
C ALA A 139 13.91 -7.68 -24.54
N GLN A 140 14.57 -8.84 -24.77
CA GLN A 140 15.31 -9.57 -23.75
C GLN A 140 16.43 -8.73 -23.10
N LYS A 141 17.02 -7.77 -23.80
CA LYS A 141 18.06 -6.89 -23.24
C LYS A 141 17.54 -5.91 -22.21
N VAL A 142 16.31 -5.41 -22.37
CA VAL A 142 15.76 -4.31 -21.56
C VAL A 142 14.68 -4.76 -20.59
N ALA A 143 13.97 -5.85 -20.90
CA ALA A 143 12.90 -6.43 -20.09
C ALA A 143 12.93 -7.97 -20.14
N PRO A 144 13.99 -8.63 -19.66
CA PRO A 144 14.05 -10.10 -19.63
C PRO A 144 12.91 -10.70 -18.80
N ILE A 145 12.65 -12.01 -19.03
CA ILE A 145 11.69 -12.78 -18.22
C ILE A 145 12.04 -12.61 -16.74
N GLY A 146 11.03 -12.37 -15.90
CA GLY A 146 11.18 -12.06 -14.48
C GLY A 146 11.37 -10.56 -14.17
N THR A 147 11.36 -9.68 -15.17
CA THR A 147 11.38 -8.23 -14.94
C THR A 147 10.02 -7.76 -14.48
N PHE A 148 9.99 -6.98 -13.40
CA PHE A 148 8.77 -6.41 -12.84
C PHE A 148 8.44 -5.07 -13.50
N GLY A 149 7.16 -4.78 -13.67
CA GLY A 149 6.64 -3.52 -14.18
C GLY A 149 5.51 -2.98 -13.30
N VAL A 150 5.42 -1.67 -13.19
CA VAL A 150 4.38 -0.97 -12.42
C VAL A 150 3.68 0.07 -13.28
N TYR A 151 2.51 0.56 -12.87
CA TYR A 151 1.88 1.69 -13.57
C TYR A 151 2.85 2.89 -13.70
N ASP A 152 2.92 3.46 -14.88
CA ASP A 152 3.62 4.75 -15.12
C ASP A 152 2.59 5.88 -15.04
N SER A 153 2.24 6.26 -13.84
CA SER A 153 1.26 7.31 -13.54
C SER A 153 1.92 8.46 -12.79
N ARG A 154 1.50 9.69 -13.08
CA ARG A 154 1.98 10.89 -12.40
C ARG A 154 1.05 11.27 -11.27
N PHE A 155 1.64 11.79 -10.20
CA PHE A 155 0.90 12.39 -9.11
C PHE A 155 0.11 13.62 -9.58
N MET A 156 -1.14 13.72 -9.15
CA MET A 156 -2.04 14.83 -9.44
C MET A 156 -2.68 15.35 -8.16
N GLN A 157 -2.76 16.64 -8.02
CA GLN A 157 -3.44 17.31 -6.91
C GLN A 157 -4.56 18.21 -7.44
N ASN A 158 -5.78 17.98 -6.96
CA ASN A 158 -6.95 18.81 -7.23
C ASN A 158 -7.53 19.34 -5.90
N GLY A 159 -7.10 20.52 -5.49
CA GLY A 159 -7.38 21.02 -4.12
C GLY A 159 -6.75 20.08 -3.09
N ASP A 160 -7.56 19.51 -2.22
CA ASP A 160 -7.14 18.56 -1.18
C ASP A 160 -7.27 17.10 -1.60
N PHE A 161 -7.70 16.82 -2.83
CA PHE A 161 -7.68 15.47 -3.40
C PHE A 161 -6.31 15.19 -4.04
N LEU A 162 -5.71 14.10 -3.62
CA LEU A 162 -4.43 13.61 -4.12
C LEU A 162 -4.68 12.30 -4.88
N THR A 163 -4.17 12.24 -6.12
CA THR A 163 -4.38 11.07 -7.00
C THR A 163 -3.05 10.60 -7.56
N SER A 164 -2.78 9.31 -7.47
CA SER A 164 -1.62 8.65 -8.08
C SER A 164 -1.84 7.14 -8.14
N LYS A 165 -0.94 6.42 -8.79
CA LYS A 165 -0.75 4.99 -8.50
C LYS A 165 -0.26 4.80 -7.07
N ALA A 166 -0.38 3.60 -6.55
CA ALA A 166 0.28 3.19 -5.29
C ALA A 166 -0.03 4.10 -4.08
N MET A 167 -1.21 4.77 -4.03
CA MET A 167 -1.68 5.33 -2.77
C MET A 167 -1.85 4.19 -1.75
N ASP A 168 -2.24 3.03 -2.23
CA ASP A 168 -2.14 1.74 -1.60
C ASP A 168 -0.69 1.23 -1.66
N ASP A 169 0.11 1.20 -0.56
CA ASP A 169 -0.15 1.89 0.71
C ASP A 169 0.95 2.94 1.00
N ARG A 170 1.41 3.63 -0.07
CA ARG A 170 2.42 4.70 0.07
C ARG A 170 1.88 5.88 0.88
N VAL A 171 0.55 6.04 0.93
CA VAL A 171 -0.06 7.04 1.81
C VAL A 171 0.02 6.63 3.27
N GLY A 172 -0.13 5.34 3.60
CA GLY A 172 0.12 4.82 4.95
C GLY A 172 1.60 4.96 5.34
N CYS A 173 2.53 4.68 4.42
CA CYS A 173 3.95 4.97 4.63
C CYS A 173 4.19 6.46 4.98
N ALA A 174 3.54 7.38 4.25
CA ALA A 174 3.66 8.81 4.54
C ALA A 174 3.05 9.19 5.89
N VAL A 175 1.95 8.55 6.29
CA VAL A 175 1.35 8.72 7.64
C VAL A 175 2.33 8.30 8.72
N VAL A 176 2.95 7.13 8.60
CA VAL A 176 3.96 6.63 9.55
C VAL A 176 5.15 7.60 9.64
N ILE A 177 5.64 8.10 8.51
CA ILE A 177 6.72 9.11 8.46
C ILE A 177 6.31 10.37 9.23
N GLU A 178 5.10 10.89 9.01
CA GLU A 178 4.62 12.11 9.69
C GLU A 178 4.41 11.89 11.20
N VAL A 179 3.96 10.71 11.62
CA VAL A 179 3.88 10.33 13.04
C VAL A 179 5.27 10.40 13.67
N LEU A 180 6.27 9.75 13.08
CA LEU A 180 7.65 9.73 13.60
C LEU A 180 8.28 11.13 13.66
N LYS A 181 8.01 11.99 12.66
CA LYS A 181 8.51 13.37 12.64
C LYS A 181 7.92 14.23 13.78
N ARG A 182 6.67 13.99 14.17
CA ARG A 182 5.97 14.76 15.22
C ARG A 182 6.09 14.14 16.60
N LEU A 183 6.45 12.87 16.69
CA LEU A 183 6.57 12.16 17.96
C LEU A 183 7.82 12.60 18.71
N ASN A 184 7.64 13.18 19.89
CA ASN A 184 8.72 13.61 20.78
C ASN A 184 8.71 12.78 22.07
N SER A 185 9.83 12.10 22.38
CA SER A 185 10.02 11.34 23.64
C SER A 185 8.83 10.45 24.02
N PRO A 186 8.50 9.43 23.21
CA PRO A 186 7.37 8.56 23.49
C PRO A 186 7.57 7.81 24.81
N ASN A 187 6.46 7.42 25.45
CA ASN A 187 6.53 6.59 26.64
C ASN A 187 6.97 5.16 26.28
N ASN A 188 6.36 4.56 25.27
CA ASN A 188 6.72 3.25 24.75
C ASN A 188 7.71 3.37 23.59
N THR A 189 8.59 2.37 23.39
CA THR A 189 9.39 2.30 22.17
C THR A 189 8.44 2.06 20.98
N VAL A 190 8.49 2.98 20.01
CA VAL A 190 7.66 2.91 18.82
C VAL A 190 8.47 2.32 17.67
N TYR A 191 8.16 1.10 17.30
CA TYR A 191 8.66 0.47 16.11
C TYR A 191 7.73 0.79 14.93
N CYS A 192 8.31 1.05 13.77
CA CYS A 192 7.56 1.20 12.54
C CYS A 192 8.14 0.26 11.49
N SER A 193 7.29 -0.57 10.90
CA SER A 193 7.64 -1.42 9.76
C SER A 193 7.11 -0.79 8.48
N PHE A 194 7.98 -0.62 7.51
CA PHE A 194 7.61 -0.44 6.12
C PHE A 194 7.77 -1.80 5.47
N SER A 195 6.70 -2.56 5.55
CA SER A 195 6.71 -3.98 5.19
C SER A 195 6.70 -4.20 3.69
N THR A 196 7.30 -5.31 3.29
CA THR A 196 7.39 -5.75 1.90
C THR A 196 6.34 -6.81 1.60
N GLN A 197 5.97 -6.97 0.32
CA GLN A 197 5.21 -8.12 -0.16
C GLN A 197 3.86 -8.32 0.55
N GLU A 198 3.18 -7.23 0.88
CA GLU A 198 1.81 -7.26 1.40
C GLU A 198 0.86 -7.82 0.34
N GLU A 199 0.94 -7.28 -0.86
CA GLU A 199 0.07 -7.50 -2.01
C GLU A 199 0.04 -8.96 -2.50
N ILE A 200 1.06 -9.74 -2.15
CA ILE A 200 1.18 -11.16 -2.50
C ILE A 200 0.96 -12.11 -1.33
N GLY A 201 0.43 -11.60 -0.20
CA GLY A 201 0.01 -12.44 0.93
C GLY A 201 0.60 -12.09 2.28
N LEU A 202 0.79 -10.80 2.59
CA LEU A 202 1.16 -10.27 3.91
C LEU A 202 2.52 -10.82 4.42
N MET A 203 3.47 -11.06 3.50
CA MET A 203 4.68 -11.83 3.82
C MET A 203 5.61 -11.07 4.77
N GLY A 204 5.85 -9.79 4.49
CA GLY A 204 6.75 -8.96 5.30
C GLY A 204 6.26 -8.78 6.73
N ALA A 205 4.98 -8.53 6.91
CA ALA A 205 4.38 -8.31 8.22
C ALA A 205 4.54 -9.49 9.19
N ARG A 206 4.45 -10.73 8.69
CA ARG A 206 4.69 -11.93 9.51
C ARG A 206 6.10 -11.96 10.09
N VAL A 207 7.09 -11.60 9.27
CA VAL A 207 8.49 -11.61 9.68
C VAL A 207 8.78 -10.45 10.64
N ALA A 208 8.29 -9.24 10.33
CA ALA A 208 8.47 -8.07 11.18
C ALA A 208 7.82 -8.27 12.56
N GLY A 209 6.60 -8.82 12.60
CA GLY A 209 5.91 -9.13 13.85
C GLY A 209 6.67 -10.13 14.72
N TYR A 210 7.21 -11.18 14.13
CA TYR A 210 8.01 -12.18 14.84
C TYR A 210 9.33 -11.62 15.38
N ASP A 211 9.98 -10.76 14.60
CA ASP A 211 11.26 -10.17 14.97
C ASP A 211 11.13 -9.15 16.11
N ILE A 212 10.06 -8.37 16.15
CA ILE A 212 9.86 -7.30 17.13
C ILE A 212 9.03 -7.76 18.35
N MET A 213 8.01 -8.59 18.16
CA MET A 213 7.07 -9.03 19.19
C MET A 213 6.54 -7.85 20.02
N PRO A 214 5.80 -6.91 19.41
CA PRO A 214 5.22 -5.78 20.13
C PRO A 214 4.02 -6.19 20.97
N GLU A 215 3.69 -5.42 22.01
CA GLU A 215 2.48 -5.58 22.81
C GLU A 215 1.20 -5.28 22.03
N ALA A 216 1.29 -4.37 21.07
CA ALA A 216 0.20 -4.01 20.17
C ALA A 216 0.75 -3.56 18.81
N CYS A 217 0.02 -3.87 17.74
CA CYS A 217 0.33 -3.42 16.40
C CYS A 217 -0.87 -2.77 15.74
N ILE A 218 -0.66 -1.63 15.07
CA ILE A 218 -1.65 -1.04 14.17
C ILE A 218 -1.10 -1.10 12.76
N ALA A 219 -1.80 -1.82 11.88
CA ALA A 219 -1.60 -1.71 10.46
C ALA A 219 -2.29 -0.42 9.96
N ILE A 220 -1.56 0.38 9.22
CA ILE A 220 -2.09 1.50 8.45
C ILE A 220 -2.23 0.98 7.02
N ASP A 221 -3.36 1.24 6.39
CA ASP A 221 -3.64 0.73 5.06
C ASP A 221 -4.72 1.60 4.39
N VAL A 222 -5.02 1.38 3.14
CA VAL A 222 -6.16 2.03 2.50
C VAL A 222 -7.45 1.22 2.66
N THR A 223 -8.58 1.83 2.36
CA THR A 223 -9.85 1.12 2.24
C THR A 223 -10.73 1.70 1.13
N ALA A 224 -11.43 0.82 0.41
CA ALA A 224 -12.30 1.24 -0.68
C ALA A 224 -13.44 2.13 -0.17
N SER A 225 -13.56 3.33 -0.75
CA SER A 225 -14.65 4.26 -0.44
C SER A 225 -15.92 3.93 -1.23
N SER A 226 -17.06 4.35 -0.70
CA SER A 226 -18.40 4.15 -1.28
C SER A 226 -19.09 5.47 -1.61
N ASP A 227 -18.33 6.51 -1.91
CA ASP A 227 -18.83 7.85 -2.23
C ASP A 227 -18.76 8.20 -3.73
N THR A 228 -18.59 7.19 -4.58
CA THR A 228 -18.70 7.32 -6.03
C THR A 228 -20.14 7.07 -6.52
N PRO A 229 -20.52 7.52 -7.74
CA PRO A 229 -21.85 7.30 -8.27
C PRO A 229 -22.26 5.82 -8.28
N LYS A 230 -23.38 5.48 -7.65
CA LYS A 230 -23.92 4.10 -7.52
C LYS A 230 -22.93 3.12 -6.87
N ALA A 231 -22.07 3.60 -5.98
CA ALA A 231 -21.12 2.78 -5.25
C ALA A 231 -21.78 1.64 -4.46
N PHE A 232 -20.97 0.66 -4.11
CA PHE A 232 -21.41 -0.55 -3.43
C PHE A 232 -21.91 -0.24 -2.00
N LYS A 233 -23.22 -0.41 -1.77
CA LYS A 233 -23.88 0.04 -0.52
C LYS A 233 -23.49 -0.70 0.76
N ARG A 234 -22.75 -1.82 0.66
CA ARG A 234 -22.32 -2.57 1.85
C ARG A 234 -21.08 -1.97 2.51
N HIS A 235 -20.37 -1.08 1.82
CA HIS A 235 -19.25 -0.34 2.39
C HIS A 235 -19.72 1.08 2.72
N ALA A 236 -19.34 1.57 3.88
CA ALA A 236 -19.83 2.86 4.37
C ALA A 236 -18.78 3.97 4.31
N MET A 237 -17.54 3.67 3.90
CA MET A 237 -16.42 4.61 3.93
C MET A 237 -16.59 5.74 2.92
N VAL A 238 -16.33 6.96 3.36
CA VAL A 238 -16.51 8.19 2.58
C VAL A 238 -15.27 9.07 2.79
N LEU A 239 -14.73 9.66 1.73
CA LEU A 239 -13.66 10.64 1.86
C LEU A 239 -14.12 11.88 2.66
N LYS A 240 -13.20 12.57 3.32
CA LYS A 240 -13.43 13.76 4.16
C LYS A 240 -14.17 13.51 5.48
N LYS A 241 -14.26 12.29 5.90
CA LYS A 241 -14.92 11.91 7.16
C LYS A 241 -13.96 11.37 8.22
N GLY A 242 -12.67 11.50 7.97
CA GLY A 242 -11.61 10.97 8.82
C GLY A 242 -11.23 9.53 8.48
N PRO A 243 -10.16 9.01 9.10
CA PRO A 243 -9.73 7.63 8.93
C PRO A 243 -10.80 6.66 9.41
N ALA A 244 -10.73 5.44 8.92
CA ALA A 244 -11.62 4.37 9.31
C ALA A 244 -10.95 3.48 10.37
N ILE A 245 -11.60 3.30 11.52
CA ILE A 245 -11.21 2.32 12.53
C ILE A 245 -11.85 1.00 12.13
N LYS A 246 -11.03 0.06 11.70
CA LYS A 246 -11.49 -1.22 11.17
C LYS A 246 -11.87 -2.19 12.30
N VAL A 247 -13.12 -2.64 12.30
CA VAL A 247 -13.61 -3.69 13.19
C VAL A 247 -13.29 -5.06 12.62
N LYS A 248 -13.46 -5.21 11.28
CA LYS A 248 -13.31 -6.49 10.60
C LYS A 248 -13.06 -6.30 9.11
N ASP A 249 -12.23 -7.18 8.52
CA ASP A 249 -12.19 -7.46 7.09
C ASP A 249 -12.40 -8.96 6.81
N ARG A 250 -12.03 -9.45 5.61
CA ARG A 250 -12.13 -10.88 5.30
C ARG A 250 -11.10 -11.72 6.05
N ALA A 251 -9.92 -11.16 6.31
CA ALA A 251 -8.77 -11.87 6.84
C ALA A 251 -8.61 -11.74 8.36
N SER A 252 -9.17 -10.67 8.98
CA SER A 252 -8.97 -10.35 10.39
C SER A 252 -10.22 -9.81 11.10
N ILE A 253 -10.22 -9.92 12.41
CA ILE A 253 -11.09 -9.18 13.34
C ILE A 253 -10.16 -8.41 14.26
N SER A 254 -10.25 -7.09 14.27
CA SER A 254 -9.40 -6.23 15.08
C SER A 254 -9.54 -6.52 16.58
N ASP A 255 -8.45 -6.41 17.33
CA ASP A 255 -8.48 -6.51 18.78
C ASP A 255 -9.41 -5.43 19.35
N ARG A 256 -10.39 -5.88 20.16
CA ARG A 256 -11.43 -4.99 20.67
C ARG A 256 -10.88 -3.88 21.56
N LYS A 257 -9.87 -4.17 22.37
CA LYS A 257 -9.30 -3.16 23.28
C LYS A 257 -8.61 -2.05 22.50
N ILE A 258 -7.93 -2.41 21.41
CA ILE A 258 -7.30 -1.42 20.51
C ILE A 258 -8.37 -0.58 19.83
N VAL A 259 -9.43 -1.20 19.30
CA VAL A 259 -10.55 -0.49 18.66
C VAL A 259 -11.24 0.46 19.64
N ASP A 260 -11.61 -0.03 20.82
CA ASP A 260 -12.28 0.80 21.86
C ASP A 260 -11.37 1.97 22.27
N LYS A 261 -10.06 1.75 22.39
CA LYS A 261 -9.09 2.82 22.72
C LYS A 261 -8.90 3.85 21.60
N LEU A 262 -8.88 3.41 20.33
CA LEU A 262 -8.83 4.33 19.20
C LEU A 262 -10.07 5.23 19.14
N ILE A 263 -11.26 4.67 19.42
CA ILE A 263 -12.51 5.44 19.49
C ILE A 263 -12.45 6.47 20.63
N GLU A 264 -12.09 6.03 21.85
CA GLU A 264 -11.92 6.90 23.01
C GLU A 264 -11.02 8.10 22.68
N LEU A 265 -9.83 7.83 22.13
CA LEU A 265 -8.84 8.86 21.81
C LEU A 265 -9.32 9.80 20.69
N ALA A 266 -10.04 9.29 19.69
CA ALA A 266 -10.62 10.10 18.64
C ALA A 266 -11.68 11.05 19.20
N GLU A 267 -12.56 10.57 20.09
CA GLU A 267 -13.60 11.37 20.74
C GLU A 267 -13.00 12.41 21.68
N GLU A 268 -12.05 12.04 22.54
CA GLU A 268 -11.36 12.97 23.46
C GLU A 268 -10.63 14.10 22.73
N SER A 269 -10.03 13.80 21.58
CA SER A 269 -9.23 14.75 20.79
C SER A 269 -10.04 15.47 19.71
N GLY A 270 -11.35 15.16 19.57
CA GLY A 270 -12.20 15.73 18.53
C GLY A 270 -11.77 15.39 17.11
N ILE A 271 -11.14 14.22 16.93
CA ILE A 271 -10.67 13.74 15.62
C ILE A 271 -11.84 13.02 14.93
N PRO A 272 -12.26 13.44 13.73
CA PRO A 272 -13.29 12.72 12.99
C PRO A 272 -12.79 11.34 12.58
N TYR A 273 -13.65 10.34 12.70
CA TYR A 273 -13.36 8.95 12.32
C TYR A 273 -14.61 8.25 11.79
N GLN A 274 -14.41 7.09 11.16
CA GLN A 274 -15.47 6.22 10.67
C GLN A 274 -15.26 4.81 11.19
N MET A 275 -16.36 4.06 11.38
CA MET A 275 -16.26 2.63 11.72
C MET A 275 -16.31 1.78 10.46
N GLU A 276 -15.37 0.85 10.32
CA GLU A 276 -15.25 0.03 9.12
C GLU A 276 -15.55 -1.45 9.35
N VAL A 277 -16.41 -2.00 8.50
CA VAL A 277 -16.57 -3.44 8.29
C VAL A 277 -16.42 -3.72 6.80
N LEU A 278 -15.31 -4.31 6.40
CA LEU A 278 -15.01 -4.66 5.03
C LEU A 278 -15.34 -6.15 4.80
N THR A 279 -15.98 -6.46 3.67
CA THR A 279 -16.40 -7.85 3.37
C THR A 279 -15.39 -8.61 2.51
N MET A 280 -14.37 -7.93 2.02
CA MET A 280 -13.30 -8.46 1.15
C MET A 280 -11.95 -7.92 1.60
N GLY A 281 -10.87 -8.37 0.96
CA GLY A 281 -9.52 -7.93 1.24
C GLY A 281 -9.01 -8.38 2.62
N GLY A 282 -7.88 -7.87 2.97
CA GLY A 282 -7.20 -8.08 4.25
C GLY A 282 -6.12 -7.01 4.38
N THR A 283 -5.50 -6.92 5.53
CA THR A 283 -4.37 -6.04 5.82
C THR A 283 -3.32 -6.78 6.62
N ASN A 284 -2.18 -6.21 6.80
CA ASN A 284 -1.09 -6.76 7.61
C ASN A 284 -1.49 -7.08 9.07
N ALA A 285 -2.59 -6.51 9.58
CA ALA A 285 -3.12 -6.89 10.90
C ALA A 285 -3.41 -8.39 11.01
N ALA A 286 -3.89 -9.03 9.93
CA ALA A 286 -4.13 -10.48 9.92
C ALA A 286 -2.84 -11.29 10.10
N ALA A 287 -1.74 -10.85 9.49
CA ALA A 287 -0.45 -11.50 9.63
C ALA A 287 0.11 -11.36 11.05
N PHE A 288 -0.02 -10.18 11.67
CA PHE A 288 0.39 -9.97 13.05
C PHE A 288 -0.40 -10.82 14.03
N GLN A 289 -1.73 -10.93 13.86
CA GLN A 289 -2.57 -11.80 14.70
C GLN A 289 -2.17 -13.27 14.63
N ALA A 290 -1.66 -13.72 13.48
CA ALA A 290 -1.23 -15.10 13.27
C ALA A 290 0.26 -15.34 13.58
N THR A 291 1.00 -14.33 14.06
CA THR A 291 2.43 -14.42 14.33
C THR A 291 2.68 -14.97 15.73
N ALA A 292 3.53 -16.01 15.84
CA ALA A 292 3.91 -16.67 17.08
C ALA A 292 2.69 -17.11 17.92
N SER A 293 2.52 -16.57 19.13
CA SER A 293 1.36 -16.80 20.00
C SER A 293 0.21 -15.80 19.77
N GLY A 294 0.34 -14.95 18.75
CA GLY A 294 -0.59 -13.87 18.43
C GLY A 294 -0.12 -12.51 18.93
N ILE A 295 -0.28 -11.48 18.11
CA ILE A 295 -0.04 -10.07 18.46
C ILE A 295 -1.38 -9.35 18.42
N ALA A 296 -1.74 -8.63 19.49
CA ALA A 296 -2.94 -7.80 19.51
C ALA A 296 -2.83 -6.75 18.39
N SER A 297 -3.75 -6.77 17.43
CA SER A 297 -3.62 -5.95 16.23
C SER A 297 -4.97 -5.38 15.78
N ALA A 298 -4.92 -4.19 15.23
CA ALA A 298 -6.04 -3.54 14.56
C ALA A 298 -5.56 -2.82 13.29
N THR A 299 -6.50 -2.33 12.49
CA THR A 299 -6.19 -1.52 11.31
C THR A 299 -6.84 -0.15 11.43
N VAL A 300 -6.09 0.88 11.05
CA VAL A 300 -6.61 2.23 10.79
C VAL A 300 -6.47 2.48 9.31
N SER A 301 -7.60 2.61 8.61
CA SER A 301 -7.62 2.69 7.15
C SER A 301 -7.83 4.12 6.64
N ILE A 302 -7.23 4.43 5.50
CA ILE A 302 -7.40 5.70 4.78
C ILE A 302 -8.42 5.49 3.66
N PRO A 303 -9.60 6.16 3.70
CA PRO A 303 -10.59 6.04 2.64
C PRO A 303 -10.01 6.44 1.28
N THR A 304 -10.12 5.55 0.31
CA THR A 304 -9.49 5.67 -1.02
C THR A 304 -10.45 5.27 -2.12
N ARG A 305 -10.55 6.08 -3.17
CA ARG A 305 -11.28 5.73 -4.40
C ARG A 305 -10.35 5.01 -5.36
N TYR A 306 -10.93 4.10 -6.15
CA TYR A 306 -10.25 3.47 -7.29
C TYR A 306 -9.02 2.64 -6.90
N VAL A 307 -9.07 1.97 -5.74
CA VAL A 307 -7.98 1.11 -5.25
C VAL A 307 -7.56 0.10 -6.32
N HIS A 308 -6.27 -0.20 -6.42
CA HIS A 308 -5.64 -1.06 -7.44
C HIS A 308 -5.79 -0.55 -8.89
N THR A 309 -5.77 0.78 -9.06
CA THR A 309 -5.76 1.42 -10.38
C THR A 309 -4.63 2.45 -10.49
N PRO A 310 -4.30 2.95 -11.69
CA PRO A 310 -3.29 3.99 -11.83
C PRO A 310 -3.71 5.37 -11.26
N SER A 311 -4.91 5.49 -10.69
CA SER A 311 -5.53 6.76 -10.29
C SER A 311 -6.21 6.69 -8.93
N GLU A 312 -5.61 6.00 -7.98
CA GLU A 312 -6.09 5.93 -6.59
C GLU A 312 -6.15 7.33 -5.99
N THR A 313 -7.26 7.64 -5.34
CA THR A 313 -7.55 9.00 -4.89
C THR A 313 -7.90 9.04 -3.42
N VAL A 314 -7.16 9.86 -2.67
CA VAL A 314 -7.33 10.10 -1.23
C VAL A 314 -7.60 11.57 -0.94
N HIS A 315 -8.03 11.88 0.27
CA HIS A 315 -8.23 13.25 0.73
C HIS A 315 -7.26 13.63 1.84
N LEU A 316 -6.67 14.81 1.73
CA LEU A 316 -5.61 15.29 2.63
C LEU A 316 -6.06 15.36 4.11
N ASP A 317 -7.32 15.72 4.38
CA ASP A 317 -7.80 15.79 5.75
C ASP A 317 -7.94 14.41 6.41
N ASP A 318 -8.30 13.37 5.65
CA ASP A 318 -8.35 11.99 6.17
C ASP A 318 -6.95 11.53 6.57
N ILE A 319 -5.94 11.86 5.76
CA ILE A 319 -4.53 11.58 6.05
C ILE A 319 -4.07 12.30 7.32
N LYS A 320 -4.36 13.62 7.42
CA LYS A 320 -3.99 14.42 8.62
C LYS A 320 -4.63 13.87 9.89
N ASN A 321 -5.90 13.50 9.80
CA ASN A 321 -6.64 12.94 10.93
C ASN A 321 -6.12 11.56 11.31
N CYS A 322 -5.71 10.74 10.34
CA CYS A 322 -5.03 9.48 10.59
C CYS A 322 -3.72 9.69 11.38
N VAL A 323 -2.87 10.62 10.94
CA VAL A 323 -1.64 10.99 11.66
C VAL A 323 -1.94 11.41 13.10
N ASN A 324 -2.93 12.30 13.29
CA ASN A 324 -3.28 12.80 14.62
C ASN A 324 -3.78 11.66 15.55
N LEU A 325 -4.63 10.78 15.05
CA LEU A 325 -5.14 9.64 15.82
C LEU A 325 -4.01 8.67 16.22
N LEU A 326 -3.10 8.40 15.32
CA LEU A 326 -1.97 7.51 15.61
C LEU A 326 -0.97 8.11 16.61
N ILE A 327 -0.74 9.42 16.57
CA ILE A 327 0.07 10.12 17.59
C ILE A 327 -0.57 9.94 18.97
N GLU A 328 -1.88 10.19 19.10
CA GLU A 328 -2.60 9.97 20.36
C GLU A 328 -2.47 8.53 20.83
N TYR A 329 -2.62 7.57 19.91
CA TYR A 329 -2.54 6.16 20.26
C TYR A 329 -1.14 5.74 20.74
N VAL A 330 -0.06 6.11 20.05
CA VAL A 330 1.30 5.71 20.47
C VAL A 330 1.74 6.39 21.77
N GLN A 331 1.14 7.52 22.12
CA GLN A 331 1.41 8.23 23.38
C GLN A 331 0.61 7.71 24.56
N LYS A 332 -0.65 7.29 24.36
CA LYS A 332 -1.63 7.02 25.44
C LYS A 332 -2.28 5.63 25.33
N GLY A 333 -2.13 4.93 24.22
CA GLY A 333 -2.93 3.74 23.88
C GLY A 333 -2.47 2.42 24.50
N VAL A 334 -1.24 2.30 25.06
CA VAL A 334 -0.68 1.03 25.54
C VAL A 334 -0.07 1.15 26.92
#